data_3046ffcd2dc48f691432d705f6affca2
#
_entry.id   3046ffcd2dc48f691432d705f6affca2
#
_cell.length_a   1.000
_cell.length_b   1.000
_cell.length_c   1.000
_cell.angle_alpha   90.00
_cell.angle_beta   90.00
_cell.angle_gamma   90.00
#
_symmetry.space_group_name_H-M   'P 1'
#
loop_
_entity.id
_entity.type
_entity.pdbx_description
1 polymer ?
#
loop_
_entity_poly.entity_id
_entity_poly.type
_entity_poly.pdbx_seq_one_letter_code
_entity_poly.pdbx_strand_id
1 'polypeptide(L)'
;MKSKFRLFVCMCFSIMCLFSALTIKAAQVPLDSVIRASQKVAGDWYDASGNKVLSISNGYINGCRIVDGADFVGGYPGAGVFIIQEAQGRKAIHLQWLGNGEHKTLIMNKKDQLTNQLQKEHYESVHGVYLGMNRQAVIDLLGTPSSIEKMYSRETLIYTNLGLKIVTEHNMVTVITLTGKDARFAKSGLSIDSSMLDYYNFYQFSRIPSELSKDKYQGPFSIGHGEYIFFGGKEVSLTVYNT
;
A
#
# COMPACT_ATOMS: atom_id res chain seq x y z
N MET A 1 14.78 64.42 20.54
CA MET A 1 14.70 62.95 20.57
C MET A 1 13.38 62.38 20.03
N LYS A 2 12.24 63.05 20.14
CA LYS A 2 10.90 62.51 19.70
C LYS A 2 10.73 62.40 18.17
N SER A 3 11.43 63.20 17.37
CA SER A 3 11.32 63.17 15.89
C SER A 3 12.03 61.96 15.24
N LYS A 4 13.17 61.56 15.73
CA LYS A 4 13.93 60.41 15.19
C LYS A 4 13.29 59.08 15.50
N PHE A 5 12.56 58.99 16.60
CA PHE A 5 11.79 57.76 16.99
C PHE A 5 10.57 57.53 16.08
N ARG A 6 9.90 58.61 15.68
CA ARG A 6 8.74 58.49 14.75
C ARG A 6 9.16 58.06 13.35
N LEU A 7 10.33 58.52 12.87
CA LEU A 7 10.84 58.12 11.56
C LEU A 7 11.25 56.64 11.54
N PHE A 8 11.85 56.15 12.65
CA PHE A 8 12.24 54.74 12.76
C PHE A 8 11.04 53.78 12.83
N VAL A 9 9.98 54.16 13.53
CA VAL A 9 8.72 53.39 13.63
C VAL A 9 8.02 53.33 12.26
N CYS A 10 7.95 54.43 11.51
CA CYS A 10 7.38 54.45 10.16
C CYS A 10 8.18 53.57 9.19
N MET A 11 9.52 53.55 9.30
CA MET A 11 10.37 52.76 8.42
C MET A 11 10.24 51.23 8.72
N CYS A 12 10.11 50.86 9.99
CA CYS A 12 9.84 49.49 10.38
C CYS A 12 8.46 49.00 9.92
N PHE A 13 7.43 49.85 9.98
CA PHE A 13 6.11 49.52 9.48
C PHE A 13 6.05 49.34 7.96
N SER A 14 6.81 50.17 7.21
CA SER A 14 6.90 50.06 5.75
C SER A 14 7.67 48.79 5.32
N ILE A 15 8.67 48.36 6.08
CA ILE A 15 9.38 47.11 5.82
C ILE A 15 8.50 45.89 6.15
N MET A 16 7.72 45.92 7.25
CA MET A 16 6.78 44.86 7.56
C MET A 16 5.65 44.72 6.53
N CYS A 17 5.19 45.82 5.95
CA CYS A 17 4.18 45.78 4.87
C CYS A 17 4.72 45.25 3.54
N LEU A 18 6.05 45.37 3.30
CA LEU A 18 6.68 44.81 2.09
C LEU A 18 6.89 43.29 2.21
N PHE A 19 7.04 42.74 3.42
CA PHE A 19 7.13 41.29 3.63
C PHE A 19 5.77 40.56 3.60
N SER A 20 4.65 41.27 3.81
CA SER A 20 3.32 40.66 3.77
C SER A 20 2.74 40.50 2.35
N ALA A 21 3.43 41.00 1.31
CA ALA A 21 2.97 40.92 -0.09
C ALA A 21 3.68 39.86 -0.95
N LEU A 22 4.64 39.12 -0.38
CA LEU A 22 5.19 37.95 -1.04
C LEU A 22 4.33 36.71 -0.67
N THR A 23 3.08 36.74 -1.07
CA THR A 23 2.35 35.48 -1.31
C THR A 23 3.09 34.81 -2.45
N ILE A 24 3.96 33.85 -2.16
CA ILE A 24 4.44 32.88 -3.12
C ILE A 24 3.16 32.15 -3.55
N LYS A 25 2.54 32.60 -4.64
CA LYS A 25 1.55 31.79 -5.34
C LYS A 25 2.29 30.53 -5.76
N ALA A 26 2.07 29.45 -5.03
CA ALA A 26 2.48 28.14 -5.51
C ALA A 26 2.00 28.05 -6.98
N ALA A 27 2.91 27.73 -7.89
CA ALA A 27 2.59 27.69 -9.31
C ALA A 27 1.39 26.77 -9.49
N GLN A 28 0.25 27.35 -9.91
CA GLN A 28 -1.00 26.59 -10.07
C GLN A 28 -0.76 25.57 -11.18
N VAL A 29 -0.90 24.31 -10.87
CA VAL A 29 -0.76 23.23 -11.86
C VAL A 29 -1.88 23.37 -12.87
N PRO A 30 -1.59 23.44 -14.18
CA PRO A 30 -2.64 23.52 -15.19
C PRO A 30 -3.63 22.36 -15.07
N LEU A 31 -4.93 22.65 -15.11
CA LEU A 31 -5.99 21.63 -14.94
C LEU A 31 -5.83 20.45 -15.92
N ASP A 32 -5.41 20.71 -17.16
CA ASP A 32 -5.13 19.64 -18.14
C ASP A 32 -4.02 18.68 -17.68
N SER A 33 -3.03 19.19 -16.95
CA SER A 33 -1.97 18.37 -16.38
C SER A 33 -2.49 17.51 -15.22
N VAL A 34 -3.40 18.06 -14.41
CA VAL A 34 -4.10 17.33 -13.35
C VAL A 34 -4.95 16.21 -13.94
N ILE A 35 -5.72 16.49 -15.00
CA ILE A 35 -6.54 15.51 -15.70
C ILE A 35 -5.65 14.41 -16.32
N ARG A 36 -4.54 14.77 -16.98
CA ARG A 36 -3.59 13.77 -17.49
C ARG A 36 -2.99 12.91 -16.38
N ALA A 37 -2.71 13.48 -15.22
CA ALA A 37 -2.25 12.70 -14.07
C ALA A 37 -3.32 11.71 -13.58
N SER A 38 -4.61 12.10 -13.58
CA SER A 38 -5.71 11.21 -13.21
C SER A 38 -5.84 9.99 -14.14
N GLN A 39 -5.47 10.14 -15.43
CA GLN A 39 -5.49 9.03 -16.38
C GLN A 39 -4.52 7.90 -16.03
N LYS A 40 -3.41 8.20 -15.33
CA LYS A 40 -2.45 7.19 -14.87
C LYS A 40 -3.06 6.24 -13.84
N VAL A 41 -4.05 6.73 -13.11
CA VAL A 41 -4.76 5.99 -12.04
C VAL A 41 -6.22 5.75 -12.40
N ALA A 42 -6.58 5.85 -13.70
CA ALA A 42 -7.93 5.59 -14.16
C ALA A 42 -8.34 4.14 -13.90
N GLY A 43 -9.60 3.94 -13.57
CA GLY A 43 -10.21 2.66 -13.28
C GLY A 43 -10.95 2.62 -11.95
N ASP A 44 -11.44 1.45 -11.61
CA ASP A 44 -12.08 1.17 -10.33
C ASP A 44 -11.04 0.65 -9.32
N TRP A 45 -11.14 1.10 -8.09
CA TRP A 45 -10.23 0.78 -7.02
C TRP A 45 -10.98 0.25 -5.80
N TYR A 46 -10.49 -0.84 -5.24
CA TYR A 46 -11.16 -1.63 -4.23
C TYR A 46 -10.32 -1.67 -2.95
N ASP A 47 -10.98 -1.68 -1.81
CA ASP A 47 -10.34 -1.94 -0.51
C ASP A 47 -10.05 -3.44 -0.33
N ALA A 48 -9.43 -3.78 0.81
CA ALA A 48 -9.10 -5.16 1.17
C ALA A 48 -10.33 -6.07 1.31
N SER A 49 -11.51 -5.50 1.51
CA SER A 49 -12.78 -6.24 1.61
C SER A 49 -13.48 -6.41 0.26
N GLY A 50 -12.87 -5.90 -0.82
CA GLY A 50 -13.45 -5.95 -2.17
C GLY A 50 -14.51 -4.89 -2.43
N ASN A 51 -14.68 -3.90 -1.54
CA ASN A 51 -15.60 -2.80 -1.78
C ASN A 51 -14.97 -1.77 -2.70
N LYS A 52 -15.72 -1.32 -3.70
CA LYS A 52 -15.27 -0.22 -4.56
C LYS A 52 -15.26 1.10 -3.79
N VAL A 53 -14.06 1.67 -3.64
CA VAL A 53 -13.81 2.92 -2.89
C VAL A 53 -13.64 4.11 -3.82
N LEU A 54 -12.91 3.93 -4.94
CA LEU A 54 -12.72 4.96 -5.93
C LEU A 54 -13.06 4.45 -7.34
N SER A 55 -13.64 5.35 -8.14
CA SER A 55 -13.77 5.21 -9.58
C SER A 55 -13.20 6.47 -10.22
N ILE A 56 -12.14 6.34 -11.02
CA ILE A 56 -11.42 7.46 -11.62
C ILE A 56 -11.52 7.35 -13.14
N SER A 57 -12.10 8.36 -13.79
CA SER A 57 -12.24 8.38 -15.24
C SER A 57 -12.38 9.81 -15.78
N ASN A 58 -11.69 10.11 -16.89
CA ASN A 58 -11.88 11.35 -17.68
C ASN A 58 -12.04 12.64 -16.88
N GLY A 59 -11.19 12.85 -15.86
CA GLY A 59 -11.26 14.06 -15.04
C GLY A 59 -12.34 14.03 -13.95
N TYR A 60 -12.83 12.84 -13.58
CA TYR A 60 -13.77 12.62 -12.49
C TYR A 60 -13.24 11.61 -11.50
N ILE A 61 -13.55 11.79 -10.22
CA ILE A 61 -13.36 10.83 -9.15
C ILE A 61 -14.71 10.61 -8.46
N ASN A 62 -15.20 9.37 -8.42
CA ASN A 62 -16.51 8.99 -7.88
C ASN A 62 -17.67 9.83 -8.45
N GLY A 63 -17.60 10.14 -9.75
CA GLY A 63 -18.59 11.00 -10.44
C GLY A 63 -18.44 12.49 -10.14
N CYS A 64 -17.55 12.92 -9.25
CA CYS A 64 -17.27 14.32 -8.97
C CYS A 64 -16.16 14.84 -9.87
N ARG A 65 -16.39 16.02 -10.48
CA ARG A 65 -15.42 16.63 -11.40
C ARG A 65 -14.15 17.05 -10.66
N ILE A 66 -12.99 16.73 -11.22
CA ILE A 66 -11.71 17.29 -10.80
C ILE A 66 -11.65 18.74 -11.25
N VAL A 67 -11.48 19.67 -10.31
CA VAL A 67 -11.49 21.12 -10.57
C VAL A 67 -10.14 21.79 -10.33
N ASP A 68 -9.22 21.11 -9.65
CA ASP A 68 -7.88 21.61 -9.36
C ASP A 68 -6.97 20.46 -8.90
N GLY A 69 -5.68 20.73 -8.67
CA GLY A 69 -4.74 19.77 -8.11
C GLY A 69 -3.41 20.39 -7.72
N ALA A 70 -2.65 19.70 -6.89
CA ALA A 70 -1.38 20.14 -6.36
C ALA A 70 -0.42 18.97 -6.11
N ASP A 71 0.84 19.31 -5.84
CA ASP A 71 1.88 18.39 -5.35
C ASP A 71 2.11 17.15 -6.23
N PHE A 72 1.98 17.32 -7.56
CA PHE A 72 2.20 16.21 -8.49
C PHE A 72 3.68 15.87 -8.60
N VAL A 73 3.99 14.63 -8.22
CA VAL A 73 5.26 13.98 -8.51
C VAL A 73 5.03 12.99 -9.64
N GLY A 74 5.73 13.18 -10.75
CA GLY A 74 5.52 12.37 -11.97
C GLY A 74 6.20 11.02 -11.94
N GLY A 75 5.76 10.12 -12.82
CA GLY A 75 6.35 8.80 -13.01
C GLY A 75 5.57 7.67 -12.33
N TYR A 76 6.21 6.52 -12.22
CA TYR A 76 5.86 5.40 -11.37
C TYR A 76 7.10 5.07 -10.53
N PRO A 77 7.04 5.13 -9.19
CA PRO A 77 5.91 5.61 -8.39
C PRO A 77 5.62 7.10 -8.62
N GLY A 78 4.39 7.52 -8.34
CA GLY A 78 3.98 8.90 -8.43
C GLY A 78 2.96 9.26 -7.35
N ALA A 79 2.71 10.56 -7.19
CA ALA A 79 1.75 11.06 -6.21
C ALA A 79 1.10 12.36 -6.70
N GLY A 80 -0.01 12.74 -6.08
CA GLY A 80 -0.65 14.03 -6.30
C GLY A 80 -1.86 14.23 -5.41
N VAL A 81 -2.28 15.49 -5.33
CA VAL A 81 -3.52 15.89 -4.68
C VAL A 81 -4.50 16.30 -5.75
N PHE A 82 -5.64 15.64 -5.79
CA PHE A 82 -6.76 15.97 -6.68
C PHE A 82 -7.84 16.70 -5.88
N ILE A 83 -8.29 17.84 -6.37
CA ILE A 83 -9.38 18.59 -5.76
C ILE A 83 -10.63 18.35 -6.60
N ILE A 84 -11.63 17.73 -6.00
CA ILE A 84 -12.92 17.44 -6.61
C ILE A 84 -14.00 18.38 -6.12
N GLN A 85 -15.03 18.59 -6.96
CA GLN A 85 -16.22 19.36 -6.59
C GLN A 85 -17.32 18.40 -6.18
N GLU A 86 -17.62 18.36 -4.89
CA GLU A 86 -18.79 17.69 -4.33
C GLU A 86 -19.95 18.69 -4.12
N ALA A 87 -21.16 18.20 -3.81
CA ALA A 87 -22.32 19.05 -3.55
C ALA A 87 -22.11 19.99 -2.35
N GLN A 88 -21.33 19.54 -1.34
CA GLN A 88 -21.03 20.31 -0.15
C GLN A 88 -19.81 21.24 -0.28
N GLY A 89 -19.11 21.20 -1.44
CA GLY A 89 -17.93 22.02 -1.66
C GLY A 89 -16.77 21.24 -2.27
N ARG A 90 -15.58 21.83 -2.17
CA ARG A 90 -14.35 21.21 -2.67
C ARG A 90 -13.75 20.26 -1.66
N LYS A 91 -13.28 19.12 -2.12
CA LYS A 91 -12.60 18.10 -1.32
C LYS A 91 -11.29 17.71 -1.95
N ALA A 92 -10.23 17.64 -1.12
CA ALA A 92 -8.91 17.16 -1.54
C ALA A 92 -8.81 15.64 -1.32
N ILE A 93 -8.28 14.94 -2.33
CA ILE A 93 -7.97 13.51 -2.28
C ILE A 93 -6.49 13.36 -2.60
N HIS A 94 -5.73 12.88 -1.65
CA HIS A 94 -4.32 12.56 -1.82
C HIS A 94 -4.20 11.14 -2.38
N LEU A 95 -3.56 11.00 -3.52
CA LEU A 95 -3.30 9.71 -4.15
C LEU A 95 -1.81 9.52 -4.36
N GLN A 96 -1.31 8.34 -3.99
CA GLN A 96 0.02 7.89 -4.34
C GLN A 96 -0.14 6.56 -5.08
N TRP A 97 0.46 6.44 -6.26
CA TRP A 97 0.37 5.24 -7.08
C TRP A 97 1.72 4.54 -7.16
N LEU A 98 1.67 3.22 -7.00
CA LEU A 98 2.81 2.33 -6.95
C LEU A 98 2.63 1.22 -8.00
N GLY A 99 3.73 0.70 -8.51
CA GLY A 99 3.75 -0.43 -9.44
C GLY A 99 3.43 -0.06 -10.90
N ASN A 100 3.85 -0.93 -11.80
CA ASN A 100 3.62 -0.87 -13.25
C ASN A 100 2.81 -2.09 -13.71
N GLY A 101 2.10 -1.97 -14.84
CA GLY A 101 1.43 -3.10 -15.47
C GLY A 101 0.08 -3.44 -14.84
N GLU A 102 -0.20 -4.74 -14.74
CA GLU A 102 -1.51 -5.25 -14.30
C GLU A 102 -1.77 -5.08 -12.79
N HIS A 103 -0.69 -5.08 -11.99
CA HIS A 103 -0.78 -4.96 -10.53
C HIS A 103 -0.44 -3.54 -10.09
N LYS A 104 -1.46 -2.70 -10.00
CA LYS A 104 -1.32 -1.34 -9.50
C LYS A 104 -1.85 -1.24 -8.08
N THR A 105 -1.12 -0.52 -7.25
CA THR A 105 -1.54 -0.16 -5.90
C THR A 105 -1.73 1.33 -5.83
N LEU A 106 -2.80 1.77 -5.18
CA LEU A 106 -3.10 3.16 -4.90
C LEU A 106 -3.19 3.36 -3.39
N ILE A 107 -2.46 4.34 -2.87
CA ILE A 107 -2.58 4.75 -1.46
C ILE A 107 -3.39 6.04 -1.43
N MET A 108 -4.55 5.98 -0.79
CA MET A 108 -5.45 7.12 -0.63
C MET A 108 -5.24 7.76 0.74
N ASN A 109 -5.13 9.10 0.75
CA ASN A 109 -5.01 9.92 1.98
C ASN A 109 -3.87 9.46 2.91
N LYS A 110 -2.78 8.92 2.33
CA LYS A 110 -1.60 8.39 3.03
C LYS A 110 -1.89 7.22 3.98
N LYS A 111 -3.06 6.60 3.88
CA LYS A 111 -3.54 5.60 4.84
C LYS A 111 -4.13 4.37 4.18
N ASP A 112 -5.06 4.55 3.27
CA ASP A 112 -5.86 3.46 2.74
C ASP A 112 -5.20 2.90 1.48
N GLN A 113 -4.81 1.64 1.49
CA GLN A 113 -4.29 0.96 0.32
C GLN A 113 -5.44 0.37 -0.49
N LEU A 114 -5.45 0.65 -1.78
CA LEU A 114 -6.45 0.19 -2.73
C LEU A 114 -5.77 -0.59 -3.86
N THR A 115 -6.50 -1.53 -4.45
CA THR A 115 -6.08 -2.30 -5.63
C THR A 115 -7.04 -2.08 -6.79
N ASN A 116 -6.55 -2.11 -8.02
CA ASN A 116 -7.37 -2.03 -9.23
C ASN A 116 -7.95 -3.37 -9.67
N GLN A 117 -7.63 -4.43 -8.96
CA GLN A 117 -8.20 -5.75 -9.19
C GLN A 117 -9.02 -6.15 -7.97
N LEU A 118 -10.26 -6.58 -8.18
CA LEU A 118 -10.94 -7.42 -7.20
C LEU A 118 -10.01 -8.60 -6.97
N GLN A 119 -9.54 -8.78 -5.74
CA GLN A 119 -8.74 -9.95 -5.42
C GLN A 119 -9.57 -11.19 -5.75
N LYS A 120 -9.33 -11.72 -6.94
CA LYS A 120 -9.82 -13.03 -7.30
C LYS A 120 -9.14 -14.02 -6.37
N GLU A 121 -9.95 -14.82 -5.72
CA GLU A 121 -9.60 -15.97 -4.91
C GLU A 121 -8.12 -16.11 -4.58
N HIS A 122 -7.78 -15.84 -3.32
CA HIS A 122 -6.43 -16.13 -2.81
C HIS A 122 -6.08 -17.57 -3.15
N TYR A 123 -4.86 -17.78 -3.62
CA TYR A 123 -4.44 -19.14 -3.89
C TYR A 123 -4.24 -19.89 -2.59
N GLU A 124 -3.61 -19.26 -1.58
CA GLU A 124 -3.39 -19.84 -0.28
C GLU A 124 -3.86 -18.96 0.87
N SER A 125 -4.14 -19.60 2.00
CA SER A 125 -4.40 -18.97 3.28
C SER A 125 -3.81 -19.80 4.42
N VAL A 126 -3.67 -19.19 5.60
CA VAL A 126 -3.24 -19.89 6.82
C VAL A 126 -4.15 -19.47 7.96
N HIS A 127 -4.84 -20.41 8.59
CA HIS A 127 -5.87 -20.14 9.60
C HIS A 127 -6.92 -19.10 9.15
N GLY A 128 -7.26 -19.09 7.84
CA GLY A 128 -8.18 -18.13 7.25
C GLY A 128 -7.58 -16.77 6.90
N VAL A 129 -6.32 -16.51 7.25
CA VAL A 129 -5.61 -15.30 6.86
C VAL A 129 -5.02 -15.47 5.46
N TYR A 130 -5.19 -14.45 4.63
CA TYR A 130 -4.73 -14.41 3.24
C TYR A 130 -4.03 -13.08 2.92
N LEU A 131 -3.25 -13.06 1.85
CA LEU A 131 -2.57 -11.85 1.41
C LEU A 131 -3.60 -10.78 1.00
N GLY A 132 -3.37 -9.53 1.41
CA GLY A 132 -4.31 -8.43 1.21
C GLY A 132 -5.45 -8.34 2.23
N MET A 133 -5.56 -9.26 3.18
CA MET A 133 -6.53 -9.14 4.27
C MET A 133 -6.24 -7.91 5.13
N ASN A 134 -7.30 -7.22 5.57
CA ASN A 134 -7.13 -6.06 6.44
C ASN A 134 -6.56 -6.47 7.80
N ARG A 135 -5.65 -5.67 8.36
CA ARG A 135 -5.01 -5.90 9.66
C ARG A 135 -6.00 -6.13 10.80
N GLN A 136 -7.07 -5.31 10.85
CA GLN A 136 -8.09 -5.47 11.90
C GLN A 136 -8.84 -6.80 11.74
N ALA A 137 -9.17 -7.19 10.51
CA ALA A 137 -9.80 -8.47 10.24
C ALA A 137 -8.93 -9.66 10.65
N VAL A 138 -7.59 -9.56 10.53
CA VAL A 138 -6.66 -10.56 11.07
C VAL A 138 -6.79 -10.68 12.59
N ILE A 139 -6.82 -9.53 13.29
CA ILE A 139 -6.95 -9.50 14.76
C ILE A 139 -8.32 -10.01 15.19
N ASP A 140 -9.38 -9.67 14.48
CA ASP A 140 -10.74 -10.15 14.77
C ASP A 140 -10.84 -11.66 14.57
N LEU A 141 -10.11 -12.21 13.59
CA LEU A 141 -10.10 -13.65 13.30
C LEU A 141 -9.21 -14.46 14.24
N LEU A 142 -7.97 -14.02 14.47
CA LEU A 142 -6.95 -14.78 15.23
C LEU A 142 -6.84 -14.35 16.68
N GLY A 143 -7.49 -13.26 17.08
CA GLY A 143 -7.33 -12.65 18.39
C GLY A 143 -6.08 -11.75 18.49
N THR A 144 -5.76 -11.35 19.71
CA THR A 144 -4.62 -10.48 19.99
C THR A 144 -3.29 -11.20 19.71
N PRO A 145 -2.37 -10.61 18.91
CA PRO A 145 -1.06 -11.19 18.69
C PRO A 145 -0.23 -11.26 19.99
N SER A 146 0.65 -12.25 20.08
CA SER A 146 1.58 -12.42 21.21
C SER A 146 2.54 -11.23 21.36
N SER A 147 2.94 -10.64 20.21
CA SER A 147 3.72 -9.40 20.16
C SER A 147 3.53 -8.71 18.80
N ILE A 148 3.86 -7.43 18.75
CA ILE A 148 3.84 -6.61 17.54
C ILE A 148 5.18 -5.91 17.41
N GLU A 149 5.87 -6.15 16.31
CA GLU A 149 7.09 -5.44 15.93
C GLU A 149 6.75 -4.38 14.88
N LYS A 150 7.30 -3.18 15.02
CA LYS A 150 7.07 -2.06 14.09
C LYS A 150 8.36 -1.63 13.44
N MET A 151 8.34 -1.50 12.13
CA MET A 151 9.44 -0.98 11.34
C MET A 151 8.89 -0.07 10.22
N TYR A 152 9.02 1.25 10.37
CA TYR A 152 8.48 2.24 9.43
C TYR A 152 6.97 2.06 9.19
N SER A 153 6.56 1.80 7.95
CA SER A 153 5.17 1.56 7.54
C SER A 153 4.70 0.12 7.77
N ARG A 154 5.58 -0.77 8.21
CA ARG A 154 5.31 -2.20 8.39
C ARG A 154 5.10 -2.54 9.85
N GLU A 155 4.14 -3.40 10.10
CA GLU A 155 3.95 -4.06 11.40
C GLU A 155 4.02 -5.57 11.19
N THR A 156 4.74 -6.27 12.07
CA THR A 156 4.75 -7.73 12.14
C THR A 156 3.93 -8.17 13.33
N LEU A 157 2.80 -8.81 13.07
CA LEU A 157 1.96 -9.45 14.10
C LEU A 157 2.49 -10.85 14.33
N ILE A 158 2.89 -11.16 15.55
CA ILE A 158 3.47 -12.45 15.92
C ILE A 158 2.45 -13.25 16.74
N TYR A 159 2.09 -14.41 16.26
CA TYR A 159 1.18 -15.36 16.89
C TYR A 159 1.97 -16.63 17.24
N THR A 160 2.71 -16.61 18.36
CA THR A 160 3.61 -17.69 18.75
C THR A 160 2.87 -19.02 18.94
N ASN A 161 1.67 -18.98 19.52
CA ASN A 161 0.82 -20.16 19.73
C ASN A 161 0.27 -20.78 18.43
N LEU A 162 0.19 -20.01 17.35
CA LEU A 162 -0.25 -20.47 16.03
C LEU A 162 0.94 -20.77 15.10
N GLY A 163 2.16 -20.48 15.51
CA GLY A 163 3.35 -20.61 14.68
C GLY A 163 3.33 -19.71 13.46
N LEU A 164 2.86 -18.45 13.62
CA LEU A 164 2.70 -17.50 12.53
C LEU A 164 3.36 -16.16 12.83
N LYS A 165 3.92 -15.56 11.77
CA LYS A 165 4.21 -14.13 11.66
C LYS A 165 3.46 -13.56 10.48
N ILE A 166 2.80 -12.43 10.66
CA ILE A 166 2.01 -11.76 9.61
C ILE A 166 2.51 -10.34 9.50
N VAL A 167 3.08 -9.99 8.34
CA VAL A 167 3.50 -8.62 8.05
C VAL A 167 2.35 -7.87 7.42
N THR A 168 2.04 -6.72 7.98
CA THR A 168 1.09 -5.78 7.40
C THR A 168 1.78 -4.49 7.01
N GLU A 169 1.43 -3.97 5.84
CA GLU A 169 1.86 -2.67 5.35
C GLU A 169 0.62 -1.91 4.87
N HIS A 170 0.48 -0.64 5.24
CA HIS A 170 -0.72 0.17 4.96
C HIS A 170 -2.04 -0.53 5.38
N ASN A 171 -2.04 -1.19 6.53
CA ASN A 171 -3.16 -1.97 7.08
C ASN A 171 -3.56 -3.24 6.29
N MET A 172 -2.73 -3.73 5.38
CA MET A 172 -3.01 -4.95 4.61
C MET A 172 -1.91 -5.98 4.81
N VAL A 173 -2.27 -7.25 4.85
CA VAL A 173 -1.34 -8.38 4.92
C VAL A 173 -0.53 -8.46 3.63
N THR A 174 0.79 -8.35 3.75
CA THR A 174 1.73 -8.45 2.61
C THR A 174 2.59 -9.69 2.67
N VAL A 175 2.80 -10.25 3.88
CA VAL A 175 3.54 -11.51 4.06
C VAL A 175 2.89 -12.33 5.15
N ILE A 176 2.80 -13.65 4.92
CA ILE A 176 2.41 -14.65 5.92
C ILE A 176 3.56 -15.64 6.05
N THR A 177 4.14 -15.77 7.23
CA THR A 177 5.27 -16.67 7.49
C THR A 177 4.88 -17.77 8.46
N LEU A 178 5.04 -19.02 8.04
CA LEU A 178 4.93 -20.18 8.89
C LEU A 178 6.22 -20.31 9.71
N THR A 179 6.09 -20.36 11.03
CA THR A 179 7.20 -20.50 11.98
C THR A 179 7.01 -21.69 12.91
N GLY A 180 5.83 -22.28 12.93
CA GLY A 180 5.45 -23.41 13.78
C GLY A 180 4.94 -24.61 12.97
N LYS A 181 5.07 -25.80 13.54
CA LYS A 181 4.70 -27.07 12.88
C LYS A 181 3.21 -27.22 12.61
N ASP A 182 2.38 -26.57 13.43
CA ASP A 182 0.92 -26.67 13.34
C ASP A 182 0.34 -25.72 12.29
N ALA A 183 1.09 -24.70 11.89
CA ALA A 183 0.70 -23.79 10.82
C ALA A 183 0.83 -24.47 9.45
N ARG A 184 -0.28 -24.47 8.68
CA ARG A 184 -0.36 -25.09 7.36
C ARG A 184 -1.06 -24.17 6.38
N PHE A 185 -0.63 -24.22 5.13
CA PHE A 185 -1.38 -23.65 4.02
C PHE A 185 -2.70 -24.41 3.83
N ALA A 186 -3.79 -23.69 3.70
CA ALA A 186 -5.13 -24.28 3.72
C ALA A 186 -5.42 -25.17 2.51
N LYS A 187 -4.95 -24.76 1.31
CA LYS A 187 -5.20 -25.49 0.07
C LYS A 187 -4.27 -26.68 -0.10
N SER A 188 -2.97 -26.47 0.13
CA SER A 188 -1.97 -27.51 -0.07
C SER A 188 -1.79 -28.45 1.14
N GLY A 189 -2.14 -28.00 2.33
CA GLY A 189 -1.84 -28.69 3.59
C GLY A 189 -0.36 -28.66 3.97
N LEU A 190 0.49 -27.99 3.19
CA LEU A 190 1.93 -27.94 3.41
C LEU A 190 2.31 -27.05 4.60
N SER A 191 3.39 -27.40 5.28
CA SER A 191 3.88 -26.72 6.48
C SER A 191 5.40 -26.59 6.47
N ILE A 192 5.98 -26.01 7.51
CA ILE A 192 7.44 -25.94 7.64
C ILE A 192 8.11 -27.32 7.69
N ASP A 193 7.38 -28.37 8.08
CA ASP A 193 7.91 -29.75 8.10
C ASP A 193 7.82 -30.47 6.75
N SER A 194 7.01 -29.95 5.79
CA SER A 194 6.93 -30.50 4.44
C SER A 194 8.24 -30.32 3.70
N SER A 195 8.62 -31.30 2.89
CA SER A 195 9.87 -31.23 2.12
C SER A 195 9.76 -30.20 0.97
N MET A 196 10.90 -29.76 0.47
CA MET A 196 10.94 -28.92 -0.74
C MET A 196 10.31 -29.63 -1.94
N LEU A 197 10.44 -30.94 -2.02
CA LEU A 197 9.85 -31.75 -3.07
C LEU A 197 8.32 -31.77 -2.98
N ASP A 198 7.74 -31.78 -1.78
CA ASP A 198 6.28 -31.69 -1.59
C ASP A 198 5.77 -30.37 -2.12
N TYR A 199 6.44 -29.27 -1.82
CA TYR A 199 6.10 -27.96 -2.34
C TYR A 199 6.21 -27.90 -3.87
N TYR A 200 7.31 -28.43 -4.43
CA TYR A 200 7.51 -28.49 -5.88
C TYR A 200 6.44 -29.34 -6.57
N ASN A 201 6.12 -30.49 -6.02
CA ASN A 201 5.13 -31.40 -6.59
C ASN A 201 3.71 -30.82 -6.53
N PHE A 202 3.37 -30.08 -5.49
CA PHE A 202 2.05 -29.48 -5.35
C PHE A 202 1.87 -28.25 -6.23
N TYR A 203 2.81 -27.29 -6.17
CA TYR A 203 2.66 -26.02 -6.88
C TYR A 203 3.21 -26.02 -8.29
N GLN A 204 3.95 -27.05 -8.69
CA GLN A 204 4.55 -27.18 -10.03
C GLN A 204 5.36 -25.93 -10.40
N PHE A 205 6.30 -25.53 -9.54
CA PHE A 205 7.12 -24.36 -9.77
C PHE A 205 7.72 -24.31 -11.17
N SER A 206 7.70 -23.16 -11.82
CA SER A 206 8.23 -22.96 -13.17
C SER A 206 9.76 -23.19 -13.27
N ARG A 207 10.44 -23.13 -12.13
CA ARG A 207 11.86 -23.51 -12.03
C ARG A 207 12.05 -24.53 -10.91
N ILE A 208 12.98 -25.44 -11.12
CA ILE A 208 13.38 -26.41 -10.10
C ILE A 208 14.18 -25.66 -9.02
N PRO A 209 13.86 -25.84 -7.73
CA PRO A 209 14.68 -25.30 -6.65
C PRO A 209 16.14 -25.74 -6.81
N SER A 210 17.07 -24.82 -6.63
CA SER A 210 18.51 -25.11 -6.80
C SER A 210 19.03 -26.13 -5.79
N GLU A 211 18.37 -26.23 -4.63
CA GLU A 211 18.63 -27.18 -3.56
C GLU A 211 17.30 -27.71 -3.03
N LEU A 212 17.24 -29.01 -2.73
CA LEU A 212 16.09 -29.63 -2.08
C LEU A 212 16.06 -29.40 -0.55
N SER A 213 16.94 -28.53 -0.06
CA SER A 213 17.00 -28.10 1.33
C SER A 213 16.35 -26.73 1.54
N LYS A 214 15.50 -26.63 2.55
CA LYS A 214 14.88 -25.34 2.96
C LYS A 214 15.79 -24.51 3.87
N ASP A 215 16.95 -25.01 4.24
CA ASP A 215 17.87 -24.35 5.18
C ASP A 215 18.50 -23.08 4.59
N LYS A 216 18.55 -22.98 3.27
CA LYS A 216 18.98 -21.78 2.57
C LYS A 216 17.79 -20.96 2.06
N TYR A 217 17.97 -19.66 2.04
CA TYR A 217 16.99 -18.76 1.45
C TYR A 217 16.84 -19.05 -0.06
N GLN A 218 15.63 -19.38 -0.47
CA GLN A 218 15.26 -19.68 -1.84
C GLN A 218 13.91 -19.05 -2.19
N GLY A 219 13.77 -18.59 -3.39
CA GLY A 219 12.57 -17.97 -3.95
C GLY A 219 12.91 -16.74 -4.78
N PRO A 220 11.92 -16.01 -5.26
CA PRO A 220 10.49 -16.34 -5.22
C PRO A 220 10.11 -17.51 -6.10
N PHE A 221 9.19 -18.35 -5.63
CA PHE A 221 8.54 -19.40 -6.44
C PHE A 221 7.07 -19.04 -6.61
N SER A 222 6.63 -18.79 -7.85
CA SER A 222 5.23 -18.47 -8.13
C SER A 222 4.34 -19.68 -7.88
N ILE A 223 3.23 -19.46 -7.18
CA ILE A 223 2.20 -20.47 -6.94
C ILE A 223 0.88 -20.16 -7.63
N GLY A 224 0.82 -19.07 -8.40
CA GLY A 224 -0.37 -18.57 -9.08
C GLY A 224 -0.97 -17.33 -8.40
N HIS A 225 -1.89 -16.68 -9.09
CA HIS A 225 -2.63 -15.49 -8.62
C HIS A 225 -1.74 -14.31 -8.13
N GLY A 226 -0.49 -14.22 -8.58
CA GLY A 226 0.46 -13.21 -8.12
C GLY A 226 1.06 -13.49 -6.75
N GLU A 227 0.82 -14.68 -6.20
CA GLU A 227 1.38 -15.14 -4.94
C GLU A 227 2.67 -15.93 -5.14
N TYR A 228 3.59 -15.79 -4.19
CA TYR A 228 4.92 -16.40 -4.23
C TYR A 228 5.29 -16.99 -2.89
N ILE A 229 6.02 -18.10 -2.92
CA ILE A 229 6.61 -18.72 -1.75
C ILE A 229 8.11 -18.46 -1.72
N PHE A 230 8.61 -18.19 -0.52
CA PHE A 230 10.02 -18.12 -0.17
C PHE A 230 10.31 -19.12 0.94
N PHE A 231 11.48 -19.71 0.87
CA PHE A 231 12.02 -20.60 1.90
C PHE A 231 13.22 -19.91 2.54
N GLY A 232 13.34 -19.96 3.85
CA GLY A 232 14.46 -19.34 4.56
C GLY A 232 14.67 -19.96 5.93
N GLY A 233 15.68 -20.81 6.08
CA GLY A 233 15.93 -21.53 7.31
C GLY A 233 14.78 -22.46 7.67
N LYS A 234 14.20 -22.25 8.84
CA LYS A 234 13.05 -23.01 9.33
C LYS A 234 11.70 -22.33 9.08
N GLU A 235 11.65 -21.36 8.17
CA GLU A 235 10.46 -20.56 7.88
C GLU A 235 10.05 -20.72 6.43
N VAL A 236 8.75 -20.64 6.16
CA VAL A 236 8.19 -20.57 4.81
C VAL A 236 7.27 -19.37 4.74
N SER A 237 7.54 -18.46 3.82
CA SER A 237 6.80 -17.21 3.66
C SER A 237 6.01 -17.20 2.37
N LEU A 238 4.74 -16.81 2.48
CA LEU A 238 3.84 -16.47 1.38
C LEU A 238 3.81 -14.94 1.23
N THR A 239 3.97 -14.44 0.02
CA THR A 239 3.97 -13.00 -0.25
C THR A 239 3.41 -12.68 -1.63
N VAL A 240 3.03 -11.42 -1.85
CA VAL A 240 2.85 -10.85 -3.19
C VAL A 240 4.18 -10.22 -3.62
N TYR A 241 4.60 -10.49 -4.84
CA TYR A 241 5.79 -9.86 -5.40
C TYR A 241 5.35 -8.59 -6.15
N ASN A 242 5.58 -7.43 -5.52
CA ASN A 242 5.43 -6.16 -6.22
C ASN A 242 6.72 -5.93 -7.03
N THR A 243 6.68 -6.30 -8.31
CA THR A 243 7.74 -5.97 -9.29
C THR A 243 7.69 -4.50 -9.69
#